data_1b30ded6e6c68e316ec9cc377649605d
#
_entry.id   1b30ded6e6c68e316ec9cc377649605d
#
_cell.length_a   1.000
_cell.length_b   1.000
_cell.length_c   1.000
_cell.angle_alpha   90.00
_cell.angle_beta   90.00
_cell.angle_gamma   90.00
#
_symmetry.space_group_name_H-M   'P 1'
#
loop_
_entity.id
_entity.type
_entity.pdbx_description
1 polymer ?
#
loop_
_entity_poly.entity_id
_entity_poly.type
_entity_poly.pdbx_seq_one_letter_code
_entity_poly.pdbx_strand_id
1 'polypeptide(L)'
;MEHKAWHHFLTITQHKILVMENCFRVGLYRQGLLHDLSKYSPTEFLTGVRYYQGTRSPNAAERDEKGYSSAWLHHKGRNKHHFEYWIDFSKTAGGMAGCKMPVNYLVEMVMDRIAACRVYRG
;
A
#
# COMPACT_ATOMS: atom_id res chain seq x y z
N MET A 1 -4.21 8.10 -22.58
CA MET A 1 -2.96 8.42 -21.88
C MET A 1 -3.17 9.41 -20.75
N GLU A 2 -3.69 10.58 -21.07
CA GLU A 2 -4.00 11.61 -20.07
C GLU A 2 -4.95 11.10 -18.98
N HIS A 3 -5.89 10.26 -19.38
CA HIS A 3 -6.88 9.73 -18.45
C HIS A 3 -6.32 8.74 -17.43
N LYS A 4 -5.17 8.09 -17.72
CA LYS A 4 -4.57 7.14 -16.80
C LYS A 4 -4.10 7.81 -15.50
N ALA A 5 -3.48 8.98 -15.60
CA ALA A 5 -3.03 9.72 -14.42
C ALA A 5 -4.22 10.11 -13.53
N TRP A 6 -5.29 10.63 -14.15
CA TRP A 6 -6.48 11.03 -13.44
C TRP A 6 -7.19 9.83 -12.81
N HIS A 7 -7.36 8.74 -13.55
CA HIS A 7 -8.01 7.54 -13.04
C HIS A 7 -7.19 6.88 -11.94
N HIS A 8 -5.85 6.86 -12.09
CA HIS A 8 -4.99 6.34 -11.02
C HIS A 8 -5.10 7.19 -9.76
N PHE A 9 -5.08 8.51 -9.91
CA PHE A 9 -5.24 9.43 -8.78
C PHE A 9 -6.57 9.19 -8.06
N LEU A 10 -7.66 9.04 -8.82
CA LEU A 10 -8.97 8.78 -8.24
C LEU A 10 -9.01 7.44 -7.51
N THR A 11 -8.39 6.41 -8.08
CA THR A 11 -8.37 5.07 -7.48
C THR A 11 -7.62 5.06 -6.17
N ILE A 12 -6.41 5.63 -6.12
CA ILE A 12 -5.63 5.66 -4.87
C ILE A 12 -6.27 6.56 -3.83
N THR A 13 -6.93 7.63 -4.25
CA THR A 13 -7.61 8.53 -3.33
C THR A 13 -8.87 7.87 -2.76
N GLN A 14 -9.64 7.17 -3.58
CA GLN A 14 -10.80 6.41 -3.12
C GLN A 14 -10.37 5.35 -2.08
N HIS A 15 -9.31 4.61 -2.38
CA HIS A 15 -8.77 3.63 -1.44
C HIS A 15 -8.37 4.30 -0.13
N LYS A 16 -7.65 5.43 -0.21
CA LYS A 16 -7.23 6.17 0.97
C LYS A 16 -8.42 6.61 1.82
N ILE A 17 -9.47 7.13 1.19
CA ILE A 17 -10.67 7.58 1.93
C ILE A 17 -11.34 6.40 2.63
N LEU A 18 -11.47 5.25 1.96
CA LEU A 18 -12.07 4.05 2.55
C LEU A 18 -11.24 3.55 3.74
N VAL A 19 -9.92 3.52 3.63
CA VAL A 19 -9.05 3.12 4.74
C VAL A 19 -9.18 4.12 5.89
N MET A 20 -9.20 5.43 5.57
CA MET A 20 -9.36 6.47 6.57
C MET A 20 -10.66 6.30 7.35
N GLU A 21 -11.78 6.06 6.66
CA GLU A 21 -13.06 5.82 7.31
C GLU A 21 -13.03 4.58 8.21
N ASN A 22 -12.44 3.48 7.71
CA ASN A 22 -12.32 2.25 8.49
C ASN A 22 -11.44 2.46 9.72
N CYS A 23 -10.33 3.17 9.57
CA CYS A 23 -9.42 3.47 10.68
C CYS A 23 -10.11 4.35 11.72
N PHE A 24 -10.91 5.33 11.29
CA PHE A 24 -11.64 6.20 12.20
C PHE A 24 -12.64 5.42 13.04
N ARG A 25 -13.29 4.41 12.45
CA ARG A 25 -14.24 3.58 13.19
C ARG A 25 -13.60 2.79 14.33
N VAL A 26 -12.31 2.50 14.24
CA VAL A 26 -11.56 1.78 15.26
C VAL A 26 -10.63 2.68 16.07
N GLY A 27 -10.75 4.00 15.94
CA GLY A 27 -10.00 4.97 16.74
C GLY A 27 -8.59 5.28 16.25
N LEU A 28 -8.21 4.86 15.06
CA LEU A 28 -6.90 5.12 14.48
C LEU A 28 -6.92 6.39 13.62
N TYR A 29 -7.15 7.54 14.25
CA TYR A 29 -7.37 8.79 13.51
C TYR A 29 -6.13 9.26 12.76
N ARG A 30 -4.98 9.33 13.45
CA ARG A 30 -3.74 9.79 12.83
C ARG A 30 -3.31 8.85 11.70
N GLN A 31 -3.38 7.55 11.94
CA GLN A 31 -2.98 6.57 10.94
C GLN A 31 -3.90 6.61 9.72
N GLY A 32 -5.21 6.81 9.93
CA GLY A 32 -6.14 6.96 8.81
C GLY A 32 -5.86 8.18 7.96
N LEU A 33 -5.55 9.32 8.61
CA LEU A 33 -5.22 10.55 7.88
C LEU A 33 -3.93 10.43 7.09
N LEU A 34 -2.92 9.75 7.64
CA LEU A 34 -1.59 9.65 7.04
C LEU A 34 -1.40 8.41 6.16
N HIS A 35 -2.41 7.53 6.09
CA HIS A 35 -2.30 6.27 5.37
C HIS A 35 -1.90 6.47 3.92
N ASP A 36 -0.84 5.77 3.51
CA ASP A 36 -0.40 5.68 2.11
C ASP A 36 -0.09 7.00 1.41
N LEU A 37 0.30 8.03 2.16
CA LEU A 37 0.69 9.31 1.53
C LEU A 37 1.84 9.14 0.54
N SER A 38 2.69 8.11 0.72
CA SER A 38 3.79 7.84 -0.20
C SER A 38 3.32 7.51 -1.63
N LYS A 39 2.07 7.08 -1.80
CA LYS A 39 1.52 6.80 -3.14
C LYS A 39 1.47 8.02 -4.03
N TYR A 40 1.45 9.22 -3.43
CA TYR A 40 1.45 10.48 -4.19
C TYR A 40 2.86 10.97 -4.51
N SER A 41 3.91 10.27 -4.02
CA SER A 41 5.29 10.58 -4.38
C SER A 41 5.57 10.20 -5.83
N PRO A 42 6.53 10.88 -6.50
CA PRO A 42 6.84 10.56 -7.89
C PRO A 42 7.19 9.10 -8.12
N THR A 43 7.96 8.48 -7.25
CA THR A 43 8.37 7.07 -7.39
C THR A 43 7.17 6.14 -7.46
N GLU A 44 6.18 6.32 -6.60
CA GLU A 44 5.00 5.45 -6.59
C GLU A 44 3.93 5.90 -7.55
N PHE A 45 3.68 7.22 -7.63
CA PHE A 45 2.59 7.73 -8.46
C PHE A 45 2.86 7.55 -9.95
N LEU A 46 4.05 7.94 -10.42
CA LEU A 46 4.35 7.86 -11.84
C LEU A 46 4.45 6.40 -12.31
N THR A 47 5.04 5.53 -11.50
CA THR A 47 5.06 4.09 -11.78
C THR A 47 3.64 3.54 -11.80
N GLY A 48 2.80 3.96 -10.85
CA GLY A 48 1.41 3.56 -10.80
C GLY A 48 0.62 3.98 -12.03
N VAL A 49 0.86 5.18 -12.54
CA VAL A 49 0.23 5.65 -13.78
C VAL A 49 0.66 4.79 -14.95
N ARG A 50 1.95 4.49 -15.06
CA ARG A 50 2.49 3.69 -16.16
C ARG A 50 1.86 2.31 -16.24
N TYR A 51 1.62 1.67 -15.09
CA TYR A 51 1.10 0.30 -15.03
C TYR A 51 -0.38 0.22 -14.69
N TYR A 52 -1.09 1.36 -14.68
CA TYR A 52 -2.49 1.40 -14.32
C TYR A 52 -3.34 0.65 -15.35
N GLN A 53 -4.19 -0.26 -14.87
CA GLN A 53 -5.10 -1.05 -15.71
C GLN A 53 -6.57 -0.91 -15.29
N GLY A 54 -6.83 -0.40 -14.08
CA GLY A 54 -8.18 -0.21 -13.57
C GLY A 54 -8.84 -1.46 -12.97
N THR A 55 -8.29 -2.65 -13.25
CA THR A 55 -8.87 -3.92 -12.81
C THR A 55 -8.05 -4.62 -11.74
N ARG A 56 -6.78 -4.26 -11.61
CA ARG A 56 -5.90 -4.82 -10.60
C ARG A 56 -4.84 -3.79 -10.19
N SER A 57 -4.08 -4.12 -9.14
CA SER A 57 -3.02 -3.23 -8.68
C SER A 57 -1.95 -3.01 -9.76
N PRO A 58 -1.51 -1.75 -9.97
CA PRO A 58 -0.39 -1.48 -10.87
C PRO A 58 0.89 -2.22 -10.49
N ASN A 59 1.08 -2.52 -9.20
CA ASN A 59 2.25 -3.28 -8.74
C ASN A 59 2.30 -4.67 -9.35
N ALA A 60 1.15 -5.32 -9.51
CA ALA A 60 1.09 -6.63 -10.15
C ALA A 60 1.52 -6.56 -11.62
N ALA A 61 1.07 -5.54 -12.34
CA ALA A 61 1.46 -5.34 -13.74
C ALA A 61 2.96 -5.06 -13.86
N GLU A 62 3.52 -4.27 -12.96
CA GLU A 62 4.97 -4.00 -12.96
C GLU A 62 5.77 -5.29 -12.73
N ARG A 63 5.31 -6.14 -11.77
CA ARG A 63 5.97 -7.43 -11.52
C ARG A 63 5.94 -8.35 -12.72
N ASP A 64 4.83 -8.37 -13.45
CA ASP A 64 4.71 -9.19 -14.65
C ASP A 64 5.75 -8.78 -15.71
N GLU A 65 6.02 -7.49 -15.84
CA GLU A 65 6.97 -6.99 -16.81
C GLU A 65 8.42 -7.12 -16.35
N LYS A 66 8.72 -6.75 -15.10
CA LYS A 66 10.10 -6.63 -14.59
C LYS A 66 10.56 -7.77 -13.70
N GLY A 67 9.63 -8.59 -13.20
CA GLY A 67 9.91 -9.60 -12.19
C GLY A 67 9.88 -9.07 -10.76
N TYR A 68 9.74 -7.77 -10.58
CA TYR A 68 9.61 -7.12 -9.27
C TYR A 68 8.84 -5.81 -9.44
N SER A 69 8.43 -5.20 -8.32
CA SER A 69 7.77 -3.89 -8.36
C SER A 69 8.59 -2.86 -7.60
N SER A 70 9.13 -1.88 -8.32
CA SER A 70 9.86 -0.77 -7.71
C SER A 70 8.94 0.09 -6.86
N ALA A 71 7.70 0.30 -7.32
CA ALA A 71 6.70 1.04 -6.56
C ALA A 71 6.39 0.34 -5.25
N TRP A 72 6.22 -0.99 -5.27
CA TRP A 72 5.95 -1.76 -4.05
C TRP A 72 7.13 -1.73 -3.08
N LEU A 73 8.35 -1.86 -3.58
CA LEU A 73 9.55 -1.79 -2.72
C LEU A 73 9.64 -0.43 -2.01
N HIS A 74 9.35 0.65 -2.73
CA HIS A 74 9.31 1.99 -2.15
C HIS A 74 8.20 2.11 -1.10
N HIS A 75 7.02 1.59 -1.44
CA HIS A 75 5.82 1.67 -0.61
C HIS A 75 5.97 0.88 0.70
N LYS A 76 6.36 -0.38 0.62
CA LYS A 76 6.45 -1.23 1.81
C LYS A 76 7.54 -0.79 2.77
N GLY A 77 8.57 -0.13 2.27
CA GLY A 77 9.66 0.38 3.11
C GLY A 77 9.30 1.66 3.85
N ARG A 78 8.17 2.29 3.54
CA ARG A 78 7.75 3.57 4.13
C ARG A 78 6.40 3.50 4.83
N ASN A 79 5.74 2.34 4.79
CA ASN A 79 4.41 2.21 5.34
C ASN A 79 4.36 1.04 6.33
N LYS A 80 4.25 1.37 7.60
CA LYS A 80 4.37 0.42 8.72
C LYS A 80 3.17 -0.53 8.84
N HIS A 81 2.09 -0.30 8.09
CA HIS A 81 0.94 -1.20 8.07
C HIS A 81 1.12 -2.39 7.12
N HIS A 82 2.26 -2.49 6.45
CA HIS A 82 2.64 -3.66 5.66
C HIS A 82 3.58 -4.54 6.47
N PHE A 83 3.28 -5.83 6.60
CA PHE A 83 4.09 -6.72 7.43
C PHE A 83 5.52 -6.83 6.88
N GLU A 84 5.73 -6.63 5.60
CA GLU A 84 7.05 -6.67 4.96
C GLU A 84 7.99 -5.57 5.46
N TYR A 85 7.46 -4.50 6.05
CA TYR A 85 8.27 -3.49 6.73
C TYR A 85 9.01 -4.08 7.93
N TRP A 86 8.39 -5.06 8.62
CA TRP A 86 8.86 -5.60 9.90
C TRP A 86 9.75 -6.81 9.70
N ILE A 87 10.84 -6.63 8.94
CA ILE A 87 11.83 -7.67 8.68
C ILE A 87 13.22 -7.11 9.03
N ASP A 88 14.00 -7.89 9.78
CA ASP A 88 15.32 -7.49 10.20
C ASP A 88 16.26 -8.69 10.24
N PHE A 89 17.55 -8.42 10.36
CA PHE A 89 18.53 -9.49 10.54
C PHE A 89 18.38 -10.08 11.93
N SER A 90 18.44 -11.40 12.00
CA SER A 90 18.37 -12.14 13.27
C SER A 90 19.60 -13.01 13.44
N LYS A 91 20.33 -12.81 14.53
CA LYS A 91 21.49 -13.67 14.85
C LYS A 91 21.04 -15.10 15.12
N THR A 92 19.88 -15.27 15.76
CA THR A 92 19.35 -16.57 16.14
C THR A 92 18.91 -17.36 14.89
N ALA A 93 18.21 -16.71 13.97
CA ALA A 93 17.74 -17.35 12.74
C ALA A 93 18.84 -17.47 11.68
N GLY A 94 19.96 -16.75 11.85
CA GLY A 94 21.08 -16.78 10.90
C GLY A 94 20.79 -16.04 9.59
N GLY A 95 19.85 -15.11 9.58
CA GLY A 95 19.48 -14.36 8.38
C GLY A 95 18.32 -13.42 8.65
N MET A 96 17.54 -13.13 7.62
CA MET A 96 16.39 -12.25 7.75
C MET A 96 15.25 -12.95 8.49
N ALA A 97 14.61 -12.21 9.39
CA ALA A 97 13.49 -12.73 10.18
C ALA A 97 12.46 -11.63 10.41
N GLY A 98 11.22 -12.04 10.64
CA GLY A 98 10.15 -11.12 10.96
C GLY A 98 10.28 -10.57 12.38
N CYS A 99 9.95 -9.30 12.53
CA CYS A 99 9.82 -8.64 13.83
C CYS A 99 8.34 -8.51 14.18
N LYS A 100 8.03 -8.44 15.46
CA LYS A 100 6.64 -8.30 15.90
C LYS A 100 6.05 -6.98 15.42
N MET A 101 4.99 -7.06 14.67
CA MET A 101 4.27 -5.89 14.16
C MET A 101 3.39 -5.32 15.29
N PRO A 102 3.51 -4.02 15.62
CA PRO A 102 2.62 -3.42 16.63
C PRO A 102 1.15 -3.54 16.25
N VAL A 103 0.29 -3.73 17.26
CA VAL A 103 -1.14 -3.99 17.05
C VAL A 103 -1.83 -2.88 16.25
N ASN A 104 -1.50 -1.60 16.52
CA ASN A 104 -2.10 -0.49 15.79
C ASN A 104 -1.81 -0.55 14.28
N TYR A 105 -0.62 -1.00 13.88
CA TYR A 105 -0.29 -1.17 12.45
C TYR A 105 -0.91 -2.44 11.88
N LEU A 106 -1.04 -3.48 12.69
CA LEU A 106 -1.75 -4.69 12.27
C LEU A 106 -3.22 -4.37 11.96
N VAL A 107 -3.87 -3.58 12.81
CA VAL A 107 -5.26 -3.16 12.59
C VAL A 107 -5.36 -2.30 11.33
N GLU A 108 -4.44 -1.36 11.13
CA GLU A 108 -4.42 -0.55 9.91
C GLU A 108 -4.27 -1.43 8.67
N MET A 109 -3.43 -2.47 8.73
CA MET A 109 -3.27 -3.42 7.63
C MET A 109 -4.59 -4.12 7.29
N VAL A 110 -5.36 -4.53 8.31
CA VAL A 110 -6.66 -5.16 8.09
C VAL A 110 -7.64 -4.17 7.45
N MET A 111 -7.69 -2.94 7.95
CA MET A 111 -8.55 -1.90 7.37
C MET A 111 -8.19 -1.62 5.92
N ASP A 112 -6.90 -1.62 5.61
CA ASP A 112 -6.38 -1.47 4.25
C ASP A 112 -6.88 -2.60 3.33
N ARG A 113 -6.79 -3.84 3.77
CA ARG A 113 -7.22 -5.00 2.98
C ARG A 113 -8.72 -5.00 2.72
N ILE A 114 -9.51 -4.60 3.70
CA ILE A 114 -10.95 -4.46 3.53
C ILE A 114 -11.25 -3.42 2.45
N ALA A 115 -10.57 -2.27 2.51
CA ALA A 115 -10.75 -1.21 1.52
C ALA A 115 -10.31 -1.65 0.13
N ALA A 116 -9.17 -2.35 0.03
CA ALA A 116 -8.67 -2.86 -1.25
C ALA A 116 -9.65 -3.80 -1.92
N CYS A 117 -10.30 -4.67 -1.14
CA CYS A 117 -11.32 -5.57 -1.68
C CYS A 117 -12.48 -4.78 -2.29
N ARG A 118 -12.87 -3.68 -1.68
CA ARG A 118 -13.99 -2.85 -2.19
C ARG A 118 -13.60 -2.08 -3.44
N VAL A 119 -12.35 -1.61 -3.52
CA VAL A 119 -11.88 -0.84 -4.69
C VAL A 119 -11.69 -1.72 -5.92
N TYR A 120 -11.10 -2.90 -5.76
CA TYR A 120 -10.71 -3.76 -6.89
C TYR A 120 -11.74 -4.83 -7.24
N ARG A 121 -12.74 -5.02 -6.41
CA ARG A 121 -13.82 -5.98 -6.71
C ARG A 121 -15.19 -5.35 -6.90
N GLY A 122 -15.28 -4.10 -6.67
CA GLY A 122 -16.55 -3.39 -6.73
C GLY A 122 -17.25 -3.30 -5.39
#